data_f75dcd5d2125250c0519cd43d4754e2a
#
_entry.id   f75dcd5d2125250c0519cd43d4754e2a
#
_cell.length_a   1.000
_cell.length_b   1.000
_cell.length_c   1.000
_cell.angle_alpha   90.00
_cell.angle_beta   90.00
_cell.angle_gamma   90.00
#
_symmetry.space_group_name_H-M   'P 1'
#
loop_
_entity.id
_entity.type
_entity.pdbx_description
1 polymer ?
#
loop_
_entity_poly.entity_id
_entity_poly.type
_entity_poly.pdbx_seq_one_letter_code
_entity_poly.pdbx_strand_id
1 'polypeptide(L)'
;GLEKDPAVEQFTVIYQISDMPVLFGEQEIAANAFSVDSTFFKIFPYRVIAGSGRIVRPRDVVITRSFWKKKLGGKNAIGATFKNTKGNKFTIIGVVDDPDTKTSWMPDIFMSDELDEFLFFDPIYAMLMAPDTDIALLNKKYSKEHPRSKWSTYETVRYQYLPLKDLYYDKDHGKENKNYQYGNQSYVRVLMVVAFLVGIIGLLNFINIYTVIMSKRSREFGVKKVFGAGRTDIFLQIYAENILLTGLALLLCWALIEITRFFFFHELYIPTTTDSGFDRKVSAIVLLGLPLLTTVYPFLKYTCSRPVNSIRELASSRFSTRSRMILLCFQYVVTIFIITVSLFFVRQLEYMLCADLGFRSHDVITCRMYVDKLGLYKTTKEEGLDEGKRQYISNALVNKRMSESTLFEHWSRGNDLLFTDFRFDSFALNRAENGFHPALSAHLTTHSMAIYDFQLVEGRLWNDSIDEAFTKNSFKVIINETAKRVYGIKDITKDKLQP
;
A
#
# COMPACT_ATOMS: atom_id res chain seq x y z
N GLY A 1 -13.49 17.07 -23.82
CA GLY A 1 -13.06 16.02 -24.54
C GLY A 1 -13.51 14.62 -24.16
N LEU A 2 -12.88 13.99 -23.20
CA LEU A 2 -13.12 12.58 -22.84
C LEU A 2 -14.52 12.34 -22.25
N GLU A 3 -15.03 13.28 -21.50
CA GLU A 3 -16.39 13.30 -20.92
C GLU A 3 -17.53 13.25 -21.94
N LYS A 4 -17.23 13.58 -23.21
CA LYS A 4 -18.21 13.58 -24.31
C LYS A 4 -18.21 12.29 -25.12
N ASP A 5 -17.39 11.29 -24.75
CA ASP A 5 -17.43 10.00 -25.42
C ASP A 5 -18.72 9.27 -25.03
N PRO A 6 -19.49 8.75 -26.01
CA PRO A 6 -20.76 8.05 -25.74
C PRO A 6 -20.58 6.79 -24.86
N ALA A 7 -19.35 6.28 -24.70
CA ALA A 7 -19.05 5.20 -23.78
C ALA A 7 -18.98 5.63 -22.30
N VAL A 8 -18.98 6.95 -22.03
CA VAL A 8 -18.93 7.50 -20.67
C VAL A 8 -20.34 7.83 -20.19
N GLU A 9 -20.85 7.11 -19.21
CA GLU A 9 -22.16 7.37 -18.60
C GLU A 9 -22.09 8.50 -17.57
N GLN A 10 -21.07 8.51 -16.74
CA GLN A 10 -20.85 9.53 -15.71
C GLN A 10 -19.37 9.85 -15.60
N PHE A 11 -19.09 11.07 -15.18
CA PHE A 11 -17.75 11.60 -15.05
C PHE A 11 -17.65 12.39 -13.75
N THR A 12 -16.53 12.27 -13.04
CA THR A 12 -16.22 13.04 -11.83
C THR A 12 -14.78 13.46 -11.82
N VAL A 13 -14.52 14.61 -11.23
CA VAL A 13 -13.20 15.15 -10.99
C VAL A 13 -12.90 15.10 -9.50
N ILE A 14 -11.73 14.64 -9.14
CA ILE A 14 -11.29 14.49 -7.76
C ILE A 14 -9.97 15.23 -7.60
N TYR A 15 -9.91 16.17 -6.65
CA TYR A 15 -8.66 16.77 -6.22
C TYR A 15 -8.27 16.17 -4.88
N GLN A 16 -7.08 15.63 -4.80
CA GLN A 16 -6.59 14.98 -3.58
C GLN A 16 -5.60 15.89 -2.85
N ILE A 17 -5.83 16.07 -1.56
CA ILE A 17 -5.00 16.86 -0.67
C ILE A 17 -4.55 15.95 0.46
N SER A 18 -3.27 15.60 0.47
CA SER A 18 -2.69 14.80 1.53
C SER A 18 -2.30 15.67 2.70
N ASP A 19 -2.46 15.13 3.91
CA ASP A 19 -2.07 15.78 5.16
C ASP A 19 -2.61 17.21 5.31
N MET A 20 -3.82 17.48 4.85
CA MET A 20 -4.45 18.80 5.04
C MET A 20 -4.61 19.07 6.53
N PRO A 21 -4.04 20.16 7.05
CA PRO A 21 -4.22 20.53 8.45
C PRO A 21 -5.64 21.07 8.67
N VAL A 22 -6.36 20.44 9.59
CA VAL A 22 -7.70 20.83 10.01
C VAL A 22 -7.71 21.13 11.50
N LEU A 23 -8.32 22.25 11.89
CA LEU A 23 -8.35 22.77 13.27
C LEU A 23 -9.72 22.52 13.88
N PHE A 24 -9.78 21.58 14.84
CA PHE A 24 -10.95 21.34 15.69
C PHE A 24 -10.74 22.03 17.04
N GLY A 25 -11.29 23.22 17.21
CA GLY A 25 -11.00 24.06 18.38
C GLY A 25 -9.52 24.46 18.38
N GLU A 26 -8.78 24.00 19.39
CA GLU A 26 -7.33 24.24 19.53
C GLU A 26 -6.49 23.06 19.01
N GLN A 27 -7.12 21.93 18.68
CA GLN A 27 -6.42 20.75 18.21
C GLN A 27 -6.29 20.77 16.69
N GLU A 28 -5.05 20.66 16.22
CA GLU A 28 -4.73 20.47 14.81
C GLU A 28 -4.59 18.98 14.47
N ILE A 29 -5.25 18.57 13.41
CA ILE A 29 -5.26 17.17 12.94
C ILE A 29 -4.94 17.17 11.45
N ALA A 30 -3.99 16.36 11.02
CA ALA A 30 -3.75 16.11 9.61
C ALA A 30 -4.81 15.13 9.06
N ALA A 31 -5.42 15.50 7.93
CA ALA A 31 -6.44 14.74 7.26
C ALA A 31 -6.19 14.64 5.75
N ASN A 32 -6.48 13.48 5.16
CA ASN A 32 -6.50 13.32 3.72
C ASN A 32 -7.86 13.78 3.20
N ALA A 33 -7.89 14.85 2.44
CA ALA A 33 -9.11 15.44 1.93
C ALA A 33 -9.27 15.16 0.43
N PHE A 34 -10.48 14.81 0.02
CA PHE A 34 -10.89 14.78 -1.38
C PHE A 34 -11.85 15.93 -1.63
N SER A 35 -11.51 16.78 -2.59
CA SER A 35 -12.43 17.74 -3.15
C SER A 35 -13.12 17.08 -4.34
N VAL A 36 -14.42 16.98 -4.30
CA VAL A 36 -15.25 16.19 -5.23
C VAL A 36 -16.47 16.95 -5.70
N ASP A 37 -16.89 16.65 -6.92
CA ASP A 37 -18.12 17.18 -7.49
C ASP A 37 -19.36 16.39 -7.01
N SER A 38 -20.54 16.86 -7.40
CA SER A 38 -21.82 16.25 -7.03
C SER A 38 -22.04 14.85 -7.64
N THR A 39 -21.26 14.45 -8.66
CA THR A 39 -21.36 13.15 -9.33
C THR A 39 -20.55 12.07 -8.65
N PHE A 40 -19.57 12.44 -7.83
CA PHE A 40 -18.69 11.52 -7.14
C PHE A 40 -19.44 10.43 -6.37
N PHE A 41 -20.38 10.80 -5.52
CA PHE A 41 -21.13 9.85 -4.70
C PHE A 41 -22.15 8.99 -5.51
N LYS A 42 -22.39 9.33 -6.78
CA LYS A 42 -23.15 8.47 -7.69
C LYS A 42 -22.28 7.36 -8.28
N ILE A 43 -21.03 7.68 -8.58
CA ILE A 43 -20.04 6.72 -9.10
C ILE A 43 -19.50 5.85 -7.96
N PHE A 44 -19.23 6.46 -6.78
CA PHE A 44 -18.71 5.80 -5.58
C PHE A 44 -19.74 5.83 -4.45
N PRO A 45 -20.66 4.86 -4.37
CA PRO A 45 -21.73 4.85 -3.38
C PRO A 45 -21.19 4.43 -2.01
N TYR A 46 -20.74 5.39 -1.21
CA TYR A 46 -20.40 5.15 0.19
C TYR A 46 -21.63 4.91 1.05
N ARG A 47 -21.56 3.95 1.98
CA ARG A 47 -22.63 3.70 2.94
C ARG A 47 -22.67 4.83 3.97
N VAL A 48 -23.79 5.55 4.05
CA VAL A 48 -24.01 6.61 5.04
C VAL A 48 -24.32 5.99 6.41
N ILE A 49 -23.57 6.39 7.42
CA ILE A 49 -23.75 5.96 8.81
C ILE A 49 -24.62 6.95 9.57
N ALA A 50 -24.35 8.25 9.39
CA ALA A 50 -25.08 9.32 10.05
C ALA A 50 -25.13 10.57 9.18
N GLY A 51 -26.20 11.36 9.27
CA GLY A 51 -26.35 12.61 8.55
C GLY A 51 -26.62 12.44 7.06
N SER A 52 -26.02 13.32 6.24
CA SER A 52 -26.18 13.35 4.79
C SER A 52 -24.93 12.79 4.09
N GLY A 53 -25.14 11.94 3.07
CA GLY A 53 -24.05 11.49 2.17
C GLY A 53 -23.83 12.41 0.97
N ARG A 54 -24.54 13.56 0.89
CA ARG A 54 -24.42 14.51 -0.23
C ARG A 54 -23.96 15.86 0.28
N ILE A 55 -22.92 16.39 -0.34
CA ILE A 55 -22.45 17.76 -0.11
C ILE A 55 -23.37 18.70 -0.91
N VAL A 56 -24.01 19.65 -0.21
CA VAL A 56 -24.99 20.58 -0.79
C VAL A 56 -24.42 22.00 -0.86
N ARG A 57 -23.64 22.39 0.12
CA ARG A 57 -23.04 23.73 0.21
C ARG A 57 -21.52 23.64 0.10
N PRO A 58 -20.84 24.62 -0.46
CA PRO A 58 -19.37 24.59 -0.64
C PRO A 58 -18.56 24.32 0.63
N ARG A 59 -19.12 24.64 1.81
CA ARG A 59 -18.45 24.45 3.12
C ARG A 59 -19.00 23.30 3.95
N ASP A 60 -19.88 22.50 3.36
CA ASP A 60 -20.33 21.25 3.95
C ASP A 60 -19.28 20.17 3.67
N VAL A 61 -19.07 19.28 4.65
CA VAL A 61 -18.11 18.17 4.51
C VAL A 61 -18.70 16.87 5.01
N VAL A 62 -18.28 15.78 4.38
CA VAL A 62 -18.57 14.41 4.80
C VAL A 62 -17.27 13.77 5.26
N ILE A 63 -17.29 13.05 6.40
CA ILE A 63 -16.12 12.42 6.97
C ILE A 63 -16.27 10.91 7.00
N THR A 64 -15.16 10.17 7.05
CA THR A 64 -15.19 8.72 7.18
C THR A 64 -15.33 8.27 8.63
N ARG A 65 -15.81 7.01 8.84
CA ARG A 65 -15.94 6.41 10.18
C ARG A 65 -14.58 6.34 10.89
N SER A 66 -13.52 5.97 10.19
CA SER A 66 -12.17 5.89 10.73
C SER A 66 -11.69 7.24 11.27
N PHE A 67 -11.87 8.29 10.50
CA PHE A 67 -11.52 9.65 10.92
C PHE A 67 -12.34 10.08 12.13
N TRP A 68 -13.65 9.85 12.10
CA TRP A 68 -14.54 10.15 13.22
C TRP A 68 -14.13 9.46 14.52
N LYS A 69 -13.88 8.15 14.47
CA LYS A 69 -13.53 7.38 15.67
C LYS A 69 -12.10 7.64 16.16
N LYS A 70 -11.11 7.61 15.26
CA LYS A 70 -9.69 7.66 15.63
C LYS A 70 -9.23 9.09 15.93
N LYS A 71 -9.70 10.06 15.19
CA LYS A 71 -9.22 11.44 15.26
C LYS A 71 -10.15 12.34 16.09
N LEU A 72 -11.46 12.11 16.05
CA LEU A 72 -12.45 12.92 16.78
C LEU A 72 -13.01 12.22 18.04
N GLY A 73 -12.51 11.02 18.38
CA GLY A 73 -12.91 10.29 19.59
C GLY A 73 -14.37 9.81 19.59
N GLY A 74 -15.03 9.71 18.42
CA GLY A 74 -16.40 9.20 18.30
C GLY A 74 -17.50 10.10 18.87
N LYS A 75 -17.21 11.36 19.24
CA LYS A 75 -18.20 12.33 19.72
C LYS A 75 -19.14 12.75 18.60
N ASN A 76 -20.25 13.44 18.96
CA ASN A 76 -21.21 13.95 17.97
C ASN A 76 -20.49 14.73 16.86
N ALA A 77 -20.40 14.14 15.68
CA ALA A 77 -19.71 14.73 14.54
C ALA A 77 -20.62 15.68 13.76
N ILE A 78 -21.91 15.31 13.63
CA ILE A 78 -22.87 16.08 12.82
C ILE A 78 -23.09 17.46 13.41
N GLY A 79 -22.90 18.51 12.59
CA GLY A 79 -22.96 19.92 13.00
C GLY A 79 -21.67 20.42 13.65
N ALA A 80 -20.70 19.56 13.95
CA ALA A 80 -19.39 20.00 14.40
C ALA A 80 -18.67 20.76 13.28
N THR A 81 -17.83 21.72 13.67
CA THR A 81 -17.13 22.57 12.72
C THR A 81 -15.63 22.56 12.95
N PHE A 82 -14.89 22.63 11.87
CA PHE A 82 -13.44 22.84 11.90
C PHE A 82 -13.03 23.99 10.98
N LYS A 83 -11.81 24.44 11.11
CA LYS A 83 -11.22 25.46 10.24
C LYS A 83 -10.04 24.88 9.50
N ASN A 84 -9.84 25.32 8.25
CA ASN A 84 -8.56 25.10 7.58
C ASN A 84 -7.53 26.15 8.01
N THR A 85 -6.30 26.06 7.52
CA THR A 85 -5.21 27.02 7.82
C THR A 85 -5.52 28.43 7.37
N LYS A 86 -6.37 28.61 6.36
CA LYS A 86 -6.84 29.93 5.89
C LYS A 86 -7.95 30.54 6.78
N GLY A 87 -8.38 29.80 7.81
CA GLY A 87 -9.46 30.23 8.73
C GLY A 87 -10.87 30.00 8.19
N ASN A 88 -11.03 29.37 7.05
CA ASN A 88 -12.34 29.02 6.50
C ASN A 88 -13.00 27.93 7.36
N LYS A 89 -14.26 28.16 7.71
CA LYS A 89 -15.04 27.27 8.59
C LYS A 89 -15.81 26.26 7.74
N PHE A 90 -15.67 24.98 8.06
CA PHE A 90 -16.37 23.87 7.45
C PHE A 90 -17.28 23.18 8.46
N THR A 91 -18.41 22.65 8.00
CA THR A 91 -19.41 21.99 8.86
C THR A 91 -19.56 20.51 8.44
N ILE A 92 -19.44 19.62 9.40
CA ILE A 92 -19.62 18.17 9.16
C ILE A 92 -21.13 17.91 9.07
N ILE A 93 -21.57 17.44 7.88
CA ILE A 93 -22.98 17.14 7.60
C ILE A 93 -23.26 15.65 7.54
N GLY A 94 -22.24 14.82 7.41
CA GLY A 94 -22.40 13.38 7.26
C GLY A 94 -21.17 12.58 7.66
N VAL A 95 -21.43 11.32 8.01
CA VAL A 95 -20.40 10.29 8.28
C VAL A 95 -20.70 9.12 7.38
N VAL A 96 -19.70 8.70 6.61
CA VAL A 96 -19.78 7.53 5.73
C VAL A 96 -18.87 6.40 6.24
N ASP A 97 -19.20 5.19 5.82
CA ASP A 97 -18.39 4.02 6.16
C ASP A 97 -17.09 3.98 5.38
N ASP A 98 -16.08 3.38 5.98
CA ASP A 98 -14.83 3.11 5.27
C ASP A 98 -15.05 1.97 4.27
N PRO A 99 -14.28 1.89 3.18
CA PRO A 99 -14.29 0.75 2.30
C PRO A 99 -13.91 -0.53 3.06
N ASP A 100 -14.61 -1.63 2.79
CA ASP A 100 -14.35 -2.93 3.43
C ASP A 100 -12.99 -3.53 3.05
N THR A 101 -12.38 -3.05 1.98
CA THR A 101 -11.11 -3.53 1.45
C THR A 101 -10.12 -2.38 1.31
N LYS A 102 -8.82 -2.70 1.26
CA LYS A 102 -7.79 -1.71 0.91
C LYS A 102 -8.02 -1.22 -0.50
N THR A 103 -8.07 0.09 -0.64
CA THR A 103 -8.23 0.77 -1.93
C THR A 103 -7.03 1.69 -2.16
N SER A 104 -6.84 2.11 -3.41
CA SER A 104 -5.82 3.11 -3.75
C SER A 104 -6.11 4.46 -3.11
N TRP A 105 -7.35 4.73 -2.76
CA TRP A 105 -7.82 6.00 -2.19
C TRP A 105 -8.35 5.79 -0.78
N MET A 106 -7.78 6.48 0.18
CA MET A 106 -8.24 6.44 1.57
C MET A 106 -8.44 7.88 2.09
N PRO A 107 -9.50 8.55 1.66
CA PRO A 107 -9.82 9.88 2.16
C PRO A 107 -10.34 9.83 3.60
N ASP A 108 -10.00 10.84 4.38
CA ASP A 108 -10.58 11.11 5.69
C ASP A 108 -11.81 12.02 5.58
N ILE A 109 -11.75 12.99 4.65
CA ILE A 109 -12.73 14.06 4.49
C ILE A 109 -13.08 14.22 3.01
N PHE A 110 -14.36 14.40 2.71
CA PHE A 110 -14.86 14.81 1.40
C PHE A 110 -15.37 16.24 1.48
N MET A 111 -14.95 17.08 0.54
CA MET A 111 -15.27 18.50 0.42
C MET A 111 -15.83 18.81 -0.97
N SER A 112 -16.51 19.94 -1.14
CA SER A 112 -16.95 20.41 -2.46
C SER A 112 -15.77 20.91 -3.30
N ASP A 113 -15.82 20.69 -4.60
CA ASP A 113 -14.87 21.21 -5.61
C ASP A 113 -15.12 22.69 -5.98
N GLU A 114 -16.24 23.27 -5.54
CA GLU A 114 -16.56 24.68 -5.80
C GLU A 114 -15.64 25.69 -5.09
N LEU A 115 -14.63 25.19 -4.35
CA LEU A 115 -13.67 26.04 -3.67
C LEU A 115 -12.46 26.28 -4.60
N ASP A 116 -12.18 27.51 -4.97
CA ASP A 116 -11.02 27.94 -5.77
C ASP A 116 -9.64 27.55 -5.17
N GLU A 117 -9.65 26.98 -3.97
CA GLU A 117 -8.46 26.60 -3.23
C GLU A 117 -7.70 25.41 -3.86
N PHE A 118 -8.32 24.69 -4.80
CA PHE A 118 -7.81 23.43 -5.35
C PHE A 118 -7.24 23.53 -6.76
N LEU A 119 -7.23 24.70 -7.36
CA LEU A 119 -6.78 24.94 -8.74
C LEU A 119 -5.31 24.57 -9.03
N PHE A 120 -4.51 24.39 -7.97
CA PHE A 120 -3.08 24.05 -8.09
C PHE A 120 -2.78 22.56 -7.97
N PHE A 121 -3.80 21.73 -7.74
CA PHE A 121 -3.63 20.27 -7.62
C PHE A 121 -3.95 19.58 -8.95
N ASP A 122 -3.17 18.57 -9.31
CA ASP A 122 -3.46 17.76 -10.49
C ASP A 122 -4.76 16.97 -10.27
N PRO A 123 -5.77 17.15 -11.13
CA PRO A 123 -7.06 16.47 -10.98
C PRO A 123 -6.96 14.98 -11.36
N ILE A 124 -7.67 14.17 -10.62
CA ILE A 124 -7.93 12.78 -10.96
C ILE A 124 -9.28 12.70 -11.64
N TYR A 125 -9.34 12.04 -12.78
CA TYR A 125 -10.55 11.84 -13.52
C TYR A 125 -11.06 10.41 -13.33
N ALA A 126 -12.27 10.24 -12.80
CA ALA A 126 -12.91 8.94 -12.71
C ALA A 126 -14.17 8.92 -13.54
N MET A 127 -14.42 7.82 -14.25
CA MET A 127 -15.50 7.67 -15.22
C MET A 127 -16.25 6.37 -14.98
N LEU A 128 -17.57 6.44 -14.98
CA LEU A 128 -18.42 5.27 -15.09
C LEU A 128 -18.65 5.00 -16.56
N MET A 129 -18.23 3.84 -17.02
CA MET A 129 -18.35 3.44 -18.41
C MET A 129 -19.63 2.65 -18.64
N ALA A 130 -20.17 2.73 -19.85
CA ALA A 130 -21.28 1.89 -20.27
C ALA A 130 -20.92 0.40 -20.13
N PRO A 131 -21.90 -0.48 -19.81
CA PRO A 131 -21.68 -1.91 -19.77
C PRO A 131 -21.02 -2.42 -21.05
N ASP A 132 -20.12 -3.40 -20.92
CA ASP A 132 -19.40 -4.05 -22.03
C ASP A 132 -18.46 -3.14 -22.84
N THR A 133 -18.08 -1.98 -22.30
CA THR A 133 -17.11 -1.10 -22.94
C THR A 133 -15.73 -1.75 -22.99
N ASP A 134 -15.16 -1.89 -24.21
CA ASP A 134 -13.80 -2.38 -24.40
C ASP A 134 -12.76 -1.26 -24.14
N ILE A 135 -12.13 -1.32 -22.96
CA ILE A 135 -11.10 -0.37 -22.54
C ILE A 135 -9.87 -0.39 -23.47
N ALA A 136 -9.50 -1.57 -24.01
CA ALA A 136 -8.34 -1.67 -24.92
C ALA A 136 -8.61 -0.91 -26.23
N LEU A 137 -9.83 -0.97 -26.72
CA LEU A 137 -10.26 -0.27 -27.93
C LEU A 137 -10.31 1.25 -27.71
N LEU A 138 -10.78 1.68 -26.52
CA LEU A 138 -10.74 3.09 -26.11
C LEU A 138 -9.30 3.60 -26.00
N ASN A 139 -8.42 2.85 -25.34
CA ASN A 139 -7.01 3.21 -25.22
C ASN A 139 -6.35 3.34 -26.60
N LYS A 140 -6.69 2.48 -27.57
CA LYS A 140 -6.22 2.59 -28.94
C LYS A 140 -6.79 3.84 -29.65
N LYS A 141 -8.06 4.18 -29.42
CA LYS A 141 -8.72 5.39 -29.98
C LYS A 141 -8.05 6.66 -29.49
N TYR A 142 -7.70 6.73 -28.19
CA TYR A 142 -7.11 7.90 -27.54
C TYR A 142 -5.58 7.83 -27.36
N SER A 143 -4.91 6.87 -28.02
CA SER A 143 -3.46 6.69 -27.95
C SER A 143 -2.66 7.81 -28.61
N LYS A 144 -3.32 8.67 -29.39
CA LYS A 144 -2.67 9.82 -30.04
C LYS A 144 -2.28 10.87 -29.01
N GLU A 145 -1.10 11.42 -29.20
CA GLU A 145 -0.63 12.53 -28.38
C GLU A 145 -1.46 13.80 -28.68
N HIS A 146 -1.88 14.46 -27.63
CA HIS A 146 -2.62 15.70 -27.69
C HIS A 146 -1.74 16.85 -27.21
N PRO A 147 -1.75 18.01 -27.87
CA PRO A 147 -1.04 19.19 -27.39
C PRO A 147 -1.62 19.60 -26.02
N ARG A 148 -0.78 19.79 -25.05
CA ARG A 148 -1.17 20.24 -23.71
C ARG A 148 -1.23 21.77 -23.67
N SER A 149 -1.96 22.30 -22.69
CA SER A 149 -2.12 23.74 -22.45
C SER A 149 -0.78 24.47 -22.32
N LYS A 150 -0.74 25.75 -22.70
CA LYS A 150 0.43 26.65 -22.70
C LYS A 150 1.20 26.76 -21.38
N TRP A 151 0.64 26.24 -20.28
CA TRP A 151 1.19 26.28 -18.92
C TRP A 151 1.91 24.99 -18.50
N SER A 152 2.00 24.00 -19.36
CA SER A 152 2.63 22.71 -19.05
C SER A 152 4.04 22.63 -19.62
N THR A 153 4.94 22.04 -18.83
CA THR A 153 6.32 21.73 -19.21
C THR A 153 6.40 20.65 -20.31
N TYR A 154 5.32 19.84 -20.45
CA TYR A 154 5.26 18.79 -21.47
C TYR A 154 4.52 19.30 -22.71
N GLU A 155 5.08 19.04 -23.90
CA GLU A 155 4.50 19.45 -25.19
C GLU A 155 3.24 18.63 -25.56
N THR A 156 3.21 17.36 -25.16
CA THR A 156 2.12 16.43 -25.50
C THR A 156 1.67 15.62 -24.29
N VAL A 157 0.40 15.23 -24.30
CA VAL A 157 -0.23 14.36 -23.28
C VAL A 157 -0.85 13.18 -23.98
N ARG A 158 -0.62 11.99 -23.40
CA ARG A 158 -1.29 10.77 -23.80
C ARG A 158 -2.28 10.36 -22.72
N TYR A 159 -3.53 10.15 -23.08
CA TYR A 159 -4.54 9.64 -22.14
C TYR A 159 -4.60 8.12 -22.20
N GLN A 160 -4.65 7.52 -21.01
CA GLN A 160 -4.80 6.08 -20.84
C GLN A 160 -5.94 5.82 -19.85
N TYR A 161 -6.90 4.99 -20.26
CA TYR A 161 -7.93 4.50 -19.35
C TYR A 161 -7.42 3.27 -18.60
N LEU A 162 -7.51 3.33 -17.30
CA LEU A 162 -7.12 2.21 -16.42
C LEU A 162 -8.36 1.74 -15.65
N PRO A 163 -8.73 0.44 -15.73
CA PRO A 163 -9.79 -0.09 -14.89
C PRO A 163 -9.49 0.11 -13.40
N LEU A 164 -10.46 0.61 -12.64
CA LEU A 164 -10.27 0.91 -11.21
C LEU A 164 -9.80 -0.30 -10.40
N LYS A 165 -10.24 -1.52 -10.76
CA LYS A 165 -9.81 -2.78 -10.14
C LYS A 165 -8.32 -3.05 -10.28
N ASP A 166 -7.68 -2.53 -11.33
CA ASP A 166 -6.27 -2.76 -11.64
C ASP A 166 -5.37 -1.66 -11.04
N LEU A 167 -5.96 -0.49 -10.69
CA LEU A 167 -5.24 0.67 -10.15
C LEU A 167 -4.41 0.34 -8.91
N TYR A 168 -4.95 -0.47 -7.98
CA TYR A 168 -4.26 -0.81 -6.73
C TYR A 168 -2.94 -1.57 -6.95
N TYR A 169 -2.82 -2.31 -8.04
CA TYR A 169 -1.62 -3.08 -8.38
C TYR A 169 -0.79 -2.46 -9.51
N ASP A 170 -1.22 -1.31 -10.03
CA ASP A 170 -0.47 -0.60 -11.05
C ASP A 170 0.70 0.17 -10.45
N LYS A 171 1.92 -0.25 -10.82
CA LYS A 171 3.15 0.34 -10.30
C LYS A 171 3.54 1.65 -10.99
N ASP A 172 3.12 1.82 -12.23
CA ASP A 172 3.56 2.95 -13.03
C ASP A 172 2.83 4.22 -12.61
N HIS A 173 1.51 4.15 -12.45
CA HIS A 173 0.72 5.26 -11.92
C HIS A 173 0.99 5.55 -10.44
N GLY A 174 1.29 4.52 -9.64
CA GLY A 174 1.63 4.67 -8.21
C GLY A 174 2.96 5.40 -7.96
N LYS A 175 3.91 5.35 -8.91
CA LYS A 175 5.17 6.06 -8.79
C LYS A 175 5.05 7.56 -9.08
N GLU A 176 4.16 7.94 -9.98
CA GLU A 176 3.97 9.32 -10.38
C GLU A 176 3.11 10.11 -9.40
N ASN A 177 2.22 9.44 -8.66
CA ASN A 177 1.31 10.08 -7.74
C ASN A 177 1.49 9.56 -6.31
N LYS A 178 2.14 10.33 -5.46
CA LYS A 178 2.42 10.02 -4.05
C LYS A 178 1.16 9.78 -3.20
N ASN A 179 0.03 10.21 -3.68
CA ASN A 179 -1.23 10.19 -2.95
C ASN A 179 -1.98 8.85 -3.10
N TYR A 180 -1.50 7.95 -3.96
CA TYR A 180 -2.09 6.62 -4.12
C TYR A 180 -1.42 5.59 -3.21
N GLN A 181 -2.25 4.82 -2.53
CA GLN A 181 -1.78 3.57 -1.94
C GLN A 181 -1.82 2.49 -3.01
N TYR A 182 -0.73 1.80 -3.20
CA TYR A 182 -0.67 0.68 -4.14
C TYR A 182 -0.09 -0.57 -3.48
N GLY A 183 -0.61 -1.71 -3.89
CA GLY A 183 -0.15 -3.01 -3.45
C GLY A 183 0.92 -3.59 -4.38
N ASN A 184 1.79 -4.41 -3.85
CA ASN A 184 2.74 -5.15 -4.68
C ASN A 184 2.22 -6.56 -4.96
N GLN A 185 1.68 -6.77 -6.16
CA GLN A 185 1.16 -8.07 -6.59
C GLN A 185 2.21 -9.19 -6.52
N SER A 186 3.49 -8.85 -6.73
CA SER A 186 4.57 -9.84 -6.64
C SER A 186 4.74 -10.34 -5.21
N TYR A 187 4.65 -9.47 -4.21
CA TYR A 187 4.68 -9.90 -2.81
C TYR A 187 3.50 -10.77 -2.43
N VAL A 188 2.29 -10.41 -2.89
CA VAL A 188 1.09 -11.23 -2.64
C VAL A 188 1.27 -12.62 -3.27
N ARG A 189 1.79 -12.71 -4.51
CA ARG A 189 2.06 -14.00 -5.16
C ARG A 189 3.09 -14.84 -4.41
N VAL A 190 4.19 -14.21 -3.95
CA VAL A 190 5.20 -14.91 -3.15
C VAL A 190 4.60 -15.44 -1.85
N LEU A 191 3.82 -14.63 -1.13
CA LEU A 191 3.14 -15.05 0.10
C LEU A 191 2.16 -16.21 -0.15
N MET A 192 1.40 -16.17 -1.26
CA MET A 192 0.51 -17.28 -1.62
C MET A 192 1.29 -18.57 -1.92
N VAL A 193 2.42 -18.49 -2.60
CA VAL A 193 3.27 -19.66 -2.87
C VAL A 193 3.81 -20.23 -1.55
N VAL A 194 4.30 -19.38 -0.65
CA VAL A 194 4.79 -19.82 0.67
C VAL A 194 3.66 -20.46 1.48
N ALA A 195 2.48 -19.84 1.54
CA ALA A 195 1.32 -20.40 2.24
C ALA A 195 0.91 -21.76 1.67
N PHE A 196 0.91 -21.90 0.35
CA PHE A 196 0.62 -23.16 -0.33
C PHE A 196 1.66 -24.26 -0.01
N LEU A 197 2.95 -23.90 -0.01
CA LEU A 197 4.02 -24.84 0.35
C LEU A 197 3.90 -25.30 1.82
N VAL A 198 3.62 -24.40 2.74
CA VAL A 198 3.37 -24.73 4.16
C VAL A 198 2.15 -25.64 4.29
N GLY A 199 1.07 -25.35 3.56
CA GLY A 199 -0.11 -26.21 3.49
C GLY A 199 0.20 -27.61 3.00
N ILE A 200 1.00 -27.74 1.93
CA ILE A 200 1.45 -29.05 1.42
C ILE A 200 2.27 -29.80 2.46
N ILE A 201 3.21 -29.14 3.14
CA ILE A 201 4.01 -29.78 4.19
C ILE A 201 3.12 -30.33 5.30
N GLY A 202 2.17 -29.53 5.77
CA GLY A 202 1.20 -29.96 6.79
C GLY A 202 0.37 -31.14 6.33
N LEU A 203 -0.15 -31.11 5.11
CA LEU A 203 -0.91 -32.21 4.49
C LEU A 203 -0.09 -33.48 4.38
N LEU A 204 1.13 -33.40 3.85
CA LEU A 204 2.02 -34.56 3.69
C LEU A 204 2.40 -35.15 5.05
N ASN A 205 2.68 -34.31 6.05
CA ASN A 205 2.97 -34.76 7.41
C ASN A 205 1.76 -35.52 7.99
N PHE A 206 0.56 -34.97 7.85
CA PHE A 206 -0.66 -35.62 8.31
C PHE A 206 -0.88 -36.97 7.60
N ILE A 207 -0.77 -37.03 6.27
CA ILE A 207 -0.89 -38.27 5.48
C ILE A 207 0.13 -39.30 5.96
N ASN A 208 1.37 -38.90 6.25
CA ASN A 208 2.44 -39.78 6.70
C ASN A 208 2.11 -40.40 8.05
N ILE A 209 1.73 -39.57 9.05
CA ILE A 209 1.32 -40.02 10.37
C ILE A 209 0.07 -40.93 10.28
N TYR A 210 -0.92 -40.48 9.53
CA TYR A 210 -2.19 -41.19 9.37
C TYR A 210 -2.01 -42.54 8.70
N THR A 211 -1.11 -42.64 7.74
CA THR A 211 -0.72 -43.89 7.06
C THR A 211 -0.14 -44.91 8.07
N VAL A 212 0.65 -44.46 9.04
CA VAL A 212 1.17 -45.34 10.11
C VAL A 212 0.04 -45.82 11.02
N ILE A 213 -0.88 -44.96 11.42
CA ILE A 213 -2.04 -45.32 12.24
C ILE A 213 -2.90 -46.34 11.52
N MET A 214 -3.20 -46.13 10.25
CA MET A 214 -4.00 -47.05 9.42
C MET A 214 -3.32 -48.38 9.19
N SER A 215 -2.00 -48.41 9.07
CA SER A 215 -1.24 -49.66 8.98
C SER A 215 -1.43 -50.52 10.23
N LYS A 216 -1.41 -49.91 11.43
CA LYS A 216 -1.67 -50.62 12.68
C LYS A 216 -3.13 -51.10 12.80
N ARG A 217 -4.09 -50.37 12.24
CA ARG A 217 -5.52 -50.68 12.24
C ARG A 217 -5.95 -51.62 11.10
N SER A 218 -5.04 -52.01 10.19
CA SER A 218 -5.36 -52.85 9.04
C SER A 218 -5.97 -54.23 9.46
N ARG A 219 -5.53 -54.77 10.58
CA ARG A 219 -6.12 -56.00 11.18
C ARG A 219 -7.55 -55.78 11.62
N GLU A 220 -7.88 -54.66 12.25
CA GLU A 220 -9.26 -54.29 12.62
C GLU A 220 -10.18 -54.26 11.38
N PHE A 221 -9.74 -53.62 10.33
CA PHE A 221 -10.47 -53.55 9.05
C PHE A 221 -10.63 -54.92 8.40
N GLY A 222 -9.61 -55.80 8.49
CA GLY A 222 -9.68 -57.16 8.03
C GLY A 222 -10.76 -57.96 8.73
N VAL A 223 -10.84 -57.86 10.08
CA VAL A 223 -11.87 -58.51 10.90
C VAL A 223 -13.25 -57.96 10.55
N LYS A 224 -13.44 -56.65 10.46
CA LYS A 224 -14.73 -56.05 10.07
C LYS A 224 -15.22 -56.54 8.70
N LYS A 225 -14.34 -56.70 7.72
CA LYS A 225 -14.72 -57.30 6.43
C LYS A 225 -15.17 -58.72 6.51
N VAL A 226 -14.55 -59.58 7.36
CA VAL A 226 -14.99 -60.95 7.60
C VAL A 226 -16.37 -61.00 8.19
N PHE A 227 -16.72 -60.00 9.04
CA PHE A 227 -18.08 -59.85 9.60
C PHE A 227 -19.05 -59.09 8.70
N GLY A 228 -18.70 -58.86 7.39
CA GLY A 228 -19.60 -58.34 6.38
C GLY A 228 -19.58 -56.84 6.19
N ALA A 229 -18.65 -56.10 6.79
CA ALA A 229 -18.54 -54.65 6.55
C ALA A 229 -18.12 -54.38 5.09
N GLY A 230 -18.91 -53.51 4.43
CA GLY A 230 -18.63 -53.06 3.05
C GLY A 230 -17.43 -52.09 2.98
N ARG A 231 -16.93 -51.86 1.78
CA ARG A 231 -15.85 -50.90 1.56
C ARG A 231 -16.29 -49.47 1.89
N THR A 232 -17.52 -49.14 1.56
CA THR A 232 -18.15 -47.86 1.84
C THR A 232 -18.28 -47.56 3.32
N ASP A 233 -18.65 -48.59 4.13
CA ASP A 233 -18.79 -48.41 5.56
C ASP A 233 -17.47 -48.08 6.24
N ILE A 234 -16.39 -48.76 5.80
CA ILE A 234 -15.05 -48.50 6.29
C ILE A 234 -14.56 -47.12 5.84
N PHE A 235 -14.83 -46.73 4.57
CA PHE A 235 -14.49 -45.39 4.07
C PHE A 235 -15.20 -44.31 4.88
N LEU A 236 -16.51 -44.43 5.06
CA LEU A 236 -17.30 -43.44 5.81
C LEU A 236 -16.85 -43.34 7.29
N GLN A 237 -16.49 -44.43 7.89
CA GLN A 237 -15.94 -44.43 9.24
C GLN A 237 -14.63 -43.63 9.31
N ILE A 238 -13.67 -43.94 8.42
CA ILE A 238 -12.38 -43.25 8.37
C ILE A 238 -12.57 -41.77 8.05
N TYR A 239 -13.46 -41.46 7.12
CA TYR A 239 -13.76 -40.07 6.71
C TYR A 239 -14.41 -39.29 7.87
N ALA A 240 -15.37 -39.88 8.60
CA ALA A 240 -15.98 -39.23 9.75
C ALA A 240 -14.98 -38.98 10.90
N GLU A 241 -14.06 -39.92 11.16
CA GLU A 241 -12.98 -39.71 12.14
C GLU A 241 -12.08 -38.53 11.71
N ASN A 242 -11.74 -38.41 10.43
CA ASN A 242 -10.95 -37.32 9.93
C ASN A 242 -11.69 -35.98 9.93
N ILE A 243 -13.01 -35.96 9.67
CA ILE A 243 -13.84 -34.76 9.82
C ILE A 243 -13.82 -34.26 11.26
N LEU A 244 -13.94 -35.12 12.25
CA LEU A 244 -13.90 -34.74 13.67
C LEU A 244 -12.54 -34.13 14.04
N LEU A 245 -11.43 -34.74 13.61
CA LEU A 245 -10.08 -34.20 13.83
C LEU A 245 -9.87 -32.86 13.14
N THR A 246 -10.32 -32.75 11.90
CA THR A 246 -10.20 -31.49 11.15
C THR A 246 -11.10 -30.39 11.76
N GLY A 247 -12.30 -30.76 12.23
CA GLY A 247 -13.18 -29.82 12.93
C GLY A 247 -12.55 -29.26 14.20
N LEU A 248 -11.95 -30.15 15.02
CA LEU A 248 -11.22 -29.73 16.21
C LEU A 248 -10.02 -28.80 15.85
N ALA A 249 -9.27 -29.18 14.83
CA ALA A 249 -8.17 -28.37 14.35
C ALA A 249 -8.62 -26.98 13.84
N LEU A 250 -9.75 -26.91 13.12
CA LEU A 250 -10.36 -25.65 12.69
C LEU A 250 -10.81 -24.78 13.87
N LEU A 251 -11.43 -25.37 14.91
CA LEU A 251 -11.80 -24.63 16.12
C LEU A 251 -10.56 -24.03 16.81
N LEU A 252 -9.49 -24.79 16.94
CA LEU A 252 -8.23 -24.28 17.48
C LEU A 252 -7.61 -23.19 16.60
N CYS A 253 -7.68 -23.36 15.27
CA CYS A 253 -7.21 -22.34 14.30
C CYS A 253 -8.00 -21.03 14.47
N TRP A 254 -9.33 -21.10 14.57
CA TRP A 254 -10.17 -19.91 14.82
C TRP A 254 -9.84 -19.24 16.16
N ALA A 255 -9.62 -20.03 17.20
CA ALA A 255 -9.21 -19.49 18.50
C ALA A 255 -7.86 -18.78 18.42
N LEU A 256 -6.88 -19.34 17.71
CA LEU A 256 -5.58 -18.71 17.49
C LEU A 256 -5.71 -17.43 16.69
N ILE A 257 -6.51 -17.40 15.62
CA ILE A 257 -6.78 -16.20 14.83
C ILE A 257 -7.37 -15.11 15.73
N GLU A 258 -8.34 -15.43 16.57
CA GLU A 258 -8.96 -14.43 17.45
C GLU A 258 -7.99 -13.90 18.51
N ILE A 259 -7.14 -14.74 19.09
CA ILE A 259 -6.10 -14.33 20.05
C ILE A 259 -5.07 -13.40 19.38
N THR A 260 -4.65 -13.73 18.16
CA THR A 260 -3.62 -12.96 17.43
C THR A 260 -4.20 -11.77 16.66
N ARG A 261 -5.51 -11.68 16.53
CA ARG A 261 -6.22 -10.64 15.78
C ARG A 261 -5.83 -9.23 16.23
N PHE A 262 -5.72 -9.00 17.54
CA PHE A 262 -5.35 -7.70 18.08
C PHE A 262 -3.95 -7.27 17.60
N PHE A 263 -2.98 -8.20 17.62
CA PHE A 263 -1.62 -7.96 17.16
C PHE A 263 -1.59 -7.64 15.65
N PHE A 264 -2.22 -8.48 14.83
CA PHE A 264 -2.25 -8.28 13.38
C PHE A 264 -2.96 -6.98 12.98
N PHE A 265 -4.02 -6.61 13.69
CA PHE A 265 -4.74 -5.36 13.43
C PHE A 265 -3.89 -4.14 13.80
N HIS A 266 -3.24 -4.18 14.96
CA HIS A 266 -2.53 -3.01 15.49
C HIS A 266 -1.18 -2.80 14.80
N GLU A 267 -0.44 -3.87 14.54
CA GLU A 267 0.92 -3.78 13.98
C GLU A 267 0.95 -3.81 12.45
N LEU A 268 0.08 -4.61 11.83
CA LEU A 268 0.11 -4.79 10.38
C LEU A 268 -0.99 -4.03 9.63
N TYR A 269 -1.85 -3.31 10.35
CA TYR A 269 -3.00 -2.58 9.77
C TYR A 269 -3.87 -3.44 8.84
N ILE A 270 -3.95 -4.75 9.12
CA ILE A 270 -4.82 -5.65 8.37
C ILE A 270 -6.26 -5.41 8.84
N PRO A 271 -7.18 -4.98 7.97
CA PRO A 271 -8.57 -4.76 8.37
C PRO A 271 -9.17 -6.06 8.88
N THR A 272 -9.81 -5.98 10.04
CA THR A 272 -10.44 -7.15 10.70
C THR A 272 -11.88 -7.38 10.26
N THR A 273 -12.38 -6.61 9.32
CA THR A 273 -13.65 -6.86 8.65
C THR A 273 -13.46 -8.06 7.73
N THR A 274 -13.53 -9.23 8.35
CA THR A 274 -13.57 -10.48 7.62
C THR A 274 -14.95 -10.62 6.99
N ASP A 275 -14.99 -10.90 5.68
CA ASP A 275 -16.22 -11.37 5.06
C ASP A 275 -16.57 -12.72 5.67
N SER A 276 -17.46 -12.69 6.68
CA SER A 276 -17.89 -13.89 7.39
C SER A 276 -18.49 -14.95 6.45
N GLY A 277 -18.95 -14.55 5.27
CA GLY A 277 -19.42 -15.44 4.22
C GLY A 277 -18.28 -16.18 3.53
N PHE A 278 -17.21 -15.47 3.20
CA PHE A 278 -16.00 -16.06 2.61
C PHE A 278 -15.33 -17.03 3.59
N ASP A 279 -15.13 -16.61 4.84
CA ASP A 279 -14.47 -17.42 5.86
C ASP A 279 -15.22 -18.73 6.15
N ARG A 280 -16.57 -18.68 6.20
CA ARG A 280 -17.40 -19.89 6.34
C ARG A 280 -17.26 -20.82 5.14
N LYS A 281 -17.23 -20.28 3.91
CA LYS A 281 -17.04 -21.09 2.69
C LYS A 281 -15.67 -21.78 2.70
N VAL A 282 -14.60 -21.04 3.02
CA VAL A 282 -13.24 -21.60 3.11
C VAL A 282 -13.19 -22.66 4.21
N SER A 283 -13.73 -22.39 5.39
CA SER A 283 -13.78 -23.36 6.50
C SER A 283 -14.56 -24.64 6.11
N ALA A 284 -15.67 -24.50 5.39
CA ALA A 284 -16.44 -25.65 4.92
C ALA A 284 -15.67 -26.46 3.86
N ILE A 285 -14.97 -25.79 2.94
CA ILE A 285 -14.12 -26.47 1.94
C ILE A 285 -12.99 -27.23 2.62
N VAL A 286 -12.34 -26.63 3.63
CA VAL A 286 -11.28 -27.29 4.40
C VAL A 286 -11.83 -28.45 5.21
N LEU A 287 -12.98 -28.28 5.90
CA LEU A 287 -13.60 -29.29 6.73
C LEU A 287 -13.99 -30.55 5.94
N LEU A 288 -14.43 -30.38 4.70
CA LEU A 288 -14.87 -31.50 3.87
C LEU A 288 -13.76 -32.01 2.93
N GLY A 289 -12.98 -31.11 2.34
CA GLY A 289 -11.99 -31.44 1.33
C GLY A 289 -10.71 -32.04 1.91
N LEU A 290 -10.20 -31.48 3.03
CA LEU A 290 -8.97 -31.99 3.64
C LEU A 290 -9.13 -33.43 4.16
N PRO A 291 -10.20 -33.80 4.90
CA PRO A 291 -10.46 -35.19 5.29
C PRO A 291 -10.61 -36.13 4.09
N LEU A 292 -11.22 -35.66 2.99
CA LEU A 292 -11.36 -36.48 1.79
C LEU A 292 -9.98 -36.83 1.21
N LEU A 293 -9.11 -35.84 1.01
CA LEU A 293 -7.75 -36.04 0.49
C LEU A 293 -6.92 -36.96 1.39
N THR A 294 -7.01 -36.77 2.70
CA THR A 294 -6.22 -37.54 3.67
C THR A 294 -6.74 -38.95 3.87
N THR A 295 -8.03 -39.20 3.62
CA THR A 295 -8.66 -40.52 3.73
C THR A 295 -8.40 -41.39 2.50
N VAL A 296 -8.44 -40.82 1.30
CA VAL A 296 -8.37 -41.59 0.04
C VAL A 296 -7.09 -42.42 -0.06
N TYR A 297 -5.92 -41.85 0.21
CA TYR A 297 -4.66 -42.57 0.08
C TYR A 297 -4.53 -43.79 1.03
N PRO A 298 -4.73 -43.65 2.37
CA PRO A 298 -4.69 -44.78 3.28
C PRO A 298 -5.79 -45.82 3.00
N PHE A 299 -6.99 -45.36 2.63
CA PHE A 299 -8.09 -46.23 2.28
C PHE A 299 -7.76 -47.14 1.10
N LEU A 300 -7.31 -46.57 -0.01
CA LEU A 300 -6.91 -47.31 -1.21
C LEU A 300 -5.80 -48.32 -0.88
N LYS A 301 -4.83 -47.91 -0.09
CA LYS A 301 -3.67 -48.75 0.24
C LYS A 301 -4.01 -49.91 1.16
N TYR A 302 -4.76 -49.67 2.22
CA TYR A 302 -4.97 -50.66 3.30
C TYR A 302 -6.33 -51.36 3.25
N THR A 303 -7.33 -50.72 2.65
CA THR A 303 -8.71 -51.24 2.67
C THR A 303 -9.03 -51.96 1.34
N CYS A 304 -8.44 -51.59 0.22
CA CYS A 304 -8.67 -52.26 -1.05
C CYS A 304 -7.86 -53.55 -1.22
N SER A 305 -6.94 -53.88 -0.33
CA SER A 305 -6.19 -55.15 -0.35
C SER A 305 -7.08 -56.33 0.07
N ARG A 306 -6.72 -57.54 -0.42
CA ARG A 306 -7.43 -58.76 -0.06
C ARG A 306 -7.33 -59.06 1.45
N PRO A 307 -8.42 -59.51 2.17
CA PRO A 307 -8.43 -59.75 3.60
C PRO A 307 -7.31 -60.66 4.10
N VAL A 308 -6.99 -61.70 3.34
CA VAL A 308 -5.94 -62.68 3.66
C VAL A 308 -4.56 -62.03 3.73
N ASN A 309 -4.28 -61.11 2.82
CA ASN A 309 -3.03 -60.36 2.80
C ASN A 309 -2.95 -59.35 3.97
N SER A 310 -4.05 -58.73 4.36
CA SER A 310 -4.09 -57.77 5.49
C SER A 310 -3.78 -58.43 6.85
N ILE A 311 -4.08 -59.75 6.99
CA ILE A 311 -3.75 -60.50 8.21
C ILE A 311 -2.31 -61.02 8.18
N ARG A 312 -1.78 -61.32 7.00
CA ARG A 312 -0.44 -61.91 6.76
C ARG A 312 0.69 -60.90 6.57
N GLU A 313 0.35 -59.65 6.19
CA GLU A 313 1.28 -58.58 5.78
C GLU A 313 2.09 -57.91 6.89
N LEU A 314 2.10 -58.46 8.10
CA LEU A 314 3.06 -58.03 9.13
C LEU A 314 4.53 -58.27 8.74
N ALA A 315 4.79 -59.04 7.62
CA ALA A 315 6.13 -59.39 7.17
C ALA A 315 6.68 -58.62 5.94
N SER A 316 5.86 -57.88 5.17
CA SER A 316 6.33 -57.23 3.96
C SER A 316 6.30 -55.71 3.95
N SER A 317 6.76 -55.08 5.04
CA SER A 317 6.71 -53.61 5.21
C SER A 317 7.73 -52.81 4.41
N ARG A 318 8.62 -53.48 3.60
CA ARG A 318 9.72 -52.76 2.90
C ARG A 318 9.23 -51.74 1.86
N PHE A 319 8.14 -51.98 1.16
CA PHE A 319 7.61 -51.05 0.16
C PHE A 319 6.93 -49.83 0.81
N SER A 320 6.27 -50.04 1.94
CA SER A 320 5.66 -48.98 2.75
C SER A 320 6.70 -48.00 3.32
N THR A 321 7.87 -48.49 3.67
CA THR A 321 8.96 -47.69 4.24
C THR A 321 9.59 -46.76 3.22
N ARG A 322 9.79 -47.24 1.98
CA ARG A 322 10.38 -46.43 0.88
C ARG A 322 9.52 -45.21 0.53
N SER A 323 8.21 -45.40 0.33
CA SER A 323 7.33 -44.28 -0.04
C SER A 323 7.26 -43.23 1.09
N ARG A 324 7.29 -43.65 2.36
CA ARG A 324 7.35 -42.74 3.50
C ARG A 324 8.68 -41.99 3.57
N MET A 325 9.80 -42.66 3.31
CA MET A 325 11.10 -42.00 3.26
C MET A 325 11.16 -40.93 2.16
N ILE A 326 10.61 -41.21 0.99
CA ILE A 326 10.55 -40.24 -0.11
C ILE A 326 9.72 -39.01 0.30
N LEU A 327 8.54 -39.21 0.94
CA LEU A 327 7.71 -38.12 1.43
C LEU A 327 8.41 -37.28 2.51
N LEU A 328 9.10 -37.96 3.45
CA LEU A 328 9.89 -37.28 4.49
C LEU A 328 11.06 -36.50 3.86
N CYS A 329 11.82 -37.09 2.94
CA CYS A 329 12.89 -36.39 2.24
C CYS A 329 12.35 -35.14 1.51
N PHE A 330 11.24 -35.27 0.80
CA PHE A 330 10.61 -34.13 0.12
C PHE A 330 10.22 -33.04 1.13
N GLN A 331 9.60 -33.42 2.26
CA GLN A 331 9.22 -32.48 3.31
C GLN A 331 10.44 -31.76 3.89
N TYR A 332 11.56 -32.45 4.18
CA TYR A 332 12.78 -31.82 4.65
C TYR A 332 13.37 -30.86 3.62
N VAL A 333 13.39 -31.24 2.34
CA VAL A 333 13.87 -30.35 1.27
C VAL A 333 13.05 -29.04 1.24
N VAL A 334 11.73 -29.14 1.25
CA VAL A 334 10.87 -27.94 1.23
C VAL A 334 11.03 -27.13 2.51
N THR A 335 11.13 -27.76 3.67
CA THR A 335 11.34 -27.07 4.95
C THR A 335 12.68 -26.32 4.96
N ILE A 336 13.78 -26.97 4.54
CA ILE A 336 15.10 -26.35 4.45
C ILE A 336 15.05 -25.17 3.45
N PHE A 337 14.39 -25.37 2.30
CA PHE A 337 14.21 -24.31 1.32
C PHE A 337 13.49 -23.08 1.92
N ILE A 338 12.37 -23.25 2.63
CA ILE A 338 11.63 -22.15 3.26
C ILE A 338 12.48 -21.46 4.32
N ILE A 339 13.21 -22.21 5.18
CA ILE A 339 14.09 -21.64 6.18
C ILE A 339 15.19 -20.81 5.51
N THR A 340 15.84 -21.36 4.47
CA THR A 340 16.91 -20.66 3.75
C THR A 340 16.40 -19.36 3.12
N VAL A 341 15.23 -19.40 2.46
CA VAL A 341 14.59 -18.20 1.88
C VAL A 341 14.25 -17.18 2.96
N SER A 342 13.71 -17.63 4.09
CA SER A 342 13.37 -16.73 5.22
C SER A 342 14.62 -16.06 5.79
N LEU A 343 15.69 -16.80 5.99
CA LEU A 343 16.97 -16.25 6.45
C LEU A 343 17.57 -15.26 5.44
N PHE A 344 17.44 -15.55 4.14
CA PHE A 344 17.86 -14.63 3.10
C PHE A 344 17.09 -13.30 3.17
N PHE A 345 15.75 -13.34 3.36
CA PHE A 345 14.96 -12.11 3.52
C PHE A 345 15.33 -11.32 4.77
N VAL A 346 15.59 -12.00 5.90
CA VAL A 346 16.06 -11.33 7.12
C VAL A 346 17.40 -10.64 6.87
N ARG A 347 18.35 -11.32 6.24
CA ARG A 347 19.65 -10.74 5.87
C ARG A 347 19.53 -9.59 4.87
N GLN A 348 18.60 -9.71 3.90
CA GLN A 348 18.33 -8.64 2.96
C GLN A 348 17.78 -7.40 3.68
N LEU A 349 16.86 -7.59 4.61
CA LEU A 349 16.30 -6.50 5.41
C LEU A 349 17.39 -5.85 6.27
N GLU A 350 18.20 -6.65 6.96
CA GLU A 350 19.34 -6.16 7.76
C GLU A 350 20.31 -5.35 6.90
N TYR A 351 20.66 -5.87 5.72
CA TYR A 351 21.49 -5.15 4.75
C TYR A 351 20.88 -3.80 4.34
N MET A 352 19.57 -3.78 4.05
CA MET A 352 18.88 -2.53 3.65
C MET A 352 18.83 -1.51 4.79
N LEU A 353 18.68 -1.97 6.05
CA LEU A 353 18.65 -1.08 7.22
C LEU A 353 20.03 -0.55 7.61
N CYS A 354 21.10 -1.33 7.34
CA CYS A 354 22.46 -0.99 7.71
C CYS A 354 23.31 -0.48 6.54
N ALA A 355 22.75 -0.45 5.32
CA ALA A 355 23.48 0.01 4.14
C ALA A 355 23.87 1.48 4.31
N ASP A 356 25.10 1.79 3.92
CA ASP A 356 25.54 3.16 3.81
C ASP A 356 24.76 3.87 2.70
N LEU A 357 23.98 4.86 3.08
CA LEU A 357 23.15 5.63 2.16
C LEU A 357 23.95 6.71 1.42
N GLY A 358 25.24 6.86 1.72
CA GLY A 358 26.08 7.94 1.19
C GLY A 358 25.79 9.30 1.82
N PHE A 359 25.01 9.32 2.92
CA PHE A 359 24.73 10.51 3.70
C PHE A 359 24.33 10.14 5.14
N ARG A 360 24.52 11.08 6.06
CA ARG A 360 24.20 10.94 7.47
C ARG A 360 22.69 10.95 7.69
N SER A 361 22.14 9.86 8.19
CA SER A 361 20.70 9.71 8.51
C SER A 361 20.42 9.64 10.01
N HIS A 362 21.39 9.26 10.84
CA HIS A 362 21.26 9.19 12.29
C HIS A 362 21.44 10.58 12.92
N ASP A 363 20.81 10.79 14.05
CA ASP A 363 20.80 12.06 14.79
C ASP A 363 20.16 13.24 14.03
N VAL A 364 19.42 12.96 12.96
CA VAL A 364 18.67 13.96 12.21
C VAL A 364 17.19 13.85 12.56
N ILE A 365 16.64 14.94 13.10
CA ILE A 365 15.21 15.05 13.42
C ILE A 365 14.55 15.94 12.38
N THR A 366 13.49 15.44 11.79
CA THR A 366 12.66 16.20 10.86
C THR A 366 11.32 16.51 11.51
N CYS A 367 10.86 17.75 11.41
CA CYS A 367 9.55 18.16 11.90
C CYS A 367 8.85 19.06 10.89
N ARG A 368 7.53 18.92 10.79
CA ARG A 368 6.68 19.84 10.05
C ARG A 368 6.29 20.98 10.98
N MET A 369 6.66 22.20 10.64
CA MET A 369 6.28 23.37 11.44
C MET A 369 5.07 24.05 10.80
N TYR A 370 3.98 24.15 11.56
CA TYR A 370 2.80 24.90 11.17
C TYR A 370 2.85 26.29 11.78
N VAL A 371 2.77 27.29 10.95
CA VAL A 371 2.96 28.69 11.30
C VAL A 371 1.90 29.22 12.27
N ASP A 372 0.69 28.68 12.23
CA ASP A 372 -0.43 29.12 13.07
C ASP A 372 -0.21 28.91 14.56
N LYS A 373 0.51 27.88 14.98
CA LYS A 373 0.81 27.64 16.41
C LYS A 373 1.71 28.68 17.04
N LEU A 374 2.41 29.47 16.23
CA LEU A 374 3.26 30.55 16.69
C LEU A 374 2.49 31.87 16.87
N GLY A 375 1.18 31.88 16.64
CA GLY A 375 0.35 33.08 16.77
C GLY A 375 0.63 34.16 15.70
N LEU A 376 1.52 33.88 14.75
CA LEU A 376 1.99 34.82 13.73
C LEU A 376 0.90 35.14 12.71
N TYR A 377 0.01 34.19 12.47
CA TYR A 377 -1.08 34.36 11.51
C TYR A 377 -2.10 35.41 11.99
N LYS A 378 -2.36 35.48 13.28
CA LYS A 378 -3.25 36.51 13.84
C LYS A 378 -2.64 37.92 13.72
N THR A 379 -1.36 38.06 14.08
CA THR A 379 -0.65 39.34 14.06
C THR A 379 -0.53 39.89 12.63
N THR A 380 -0.19 39.06 11.66
CA THR A 380 -0.04 39.51 10.27
C THR A 380 -1.36 39.74 9.56
N LYS A 381 -2.46 39.09 9.97
CA LYS A 381 -3.79 39.29 9.39
C LYS A 381 -4.39 40.66 9.79
N GLU A 382 -4.10 41.13 11.02
CA GLU A 382 -4.51 42.43 11.49
C GLU A 382 -3.80 43.58 10.75
N GLU A 383 -2.60 43.33 10.20
CA GLU A 383 -1.82 44.32 9.47
C GLU A 383 -2.18 44.42 7.97
N GLY A 384 -3.17 43.65 7.47
CA GLY A 384 -3.61 43.67 6.07
C GLY A 384 -2.57 43.25 5.03
N LEU A 385 -1.58 42.48 5.46
CA LEU A 385 -0.50 41.99 4.59
C LEU A 385 -0.97 40.89 3.64
N ASP A 386 -0.42 40.91 2.43
CA ASP A 386 -0.60 39.86 1.43
C ASP A 386 -0.03 38.49 1.92
N GLU A 387 -0.62 37.37 1.47
CA GLU A 387 -0.28 36.01 1.91
C GLU A 387 1.22 35.70 1.69
N GLY A 388 1.79 36.14 0.58
CA GLY A 388 3.22 35.97 0.29
C GLY A 388 4.13 36.73 1.29
N LYS A 389 3.76 37.92 1.69
CA LYS A 389 4.50 38.70 2.71
C LYS A 389 4.38 38.08 4.09
N ARG A 390 3.21 37.54 4.44
CA ARG A 390 3.00 36.80 5.70
C ARG A 390 3.89 35.57 5.81
N GLN A 391 3.94 34.78 4.76
CA GLN A 391 4.79 33.61 4.70
C GLN A 391 6.29 33.97 4.80
N TYR A 392 6.69 35.06 4.16
CA TYR A 392 8.06 35.57 4.24
C TYR A 392 8.43 35.96 5.69
N ILE A 393 7.60 36.78 6.36
CA ILE A 393 7.82 37.22 7.74
C ILE A 393 7.87 36.03 8.70
N SER A 394 6.94 35.10 8.54
CA SER A 394 6.89 33.86 9.33
C SER A 394 8.17 33.04 9.18
N ASN A 395 8.60 32.87 7.95
CA ASN A 395 9.83 32.16 7.63
C ASN A 395 11.06 32.83 8.26
N ALA A 396 11.14 34.15 8.16
CA ALA A 396 12.24 34.93 8.75
C ALA A 396 12.28 34.79 10.29
N LEU A 397 11.11 34.75 10.95
CA LEU A 397 11.06 34.58 12.40
C LEU A 397 11.45 33.16 12.82
N VAL A 398 11.00 32.12 12.11
CA VAL A 398 11.42 30.75 12.35
C VAL A 398 12.92 30.62 12.21
N ASN A 399 13.47 31.14 11.10
CA ASN A 399 14.91 31.14 10.86
C ASN A 399 15.68 31.82 11.99
N LYS A 400 15.22 33.00 12.45
CA LYS A 400 15.83 33.71 13.57
C LYS A 400 15.81 32.87 14.86
N ARG A 401 14.66 32.31 15.24
CA ARG A 401 14.54 31.49 16.45
C ARG A 401 15.37 30.20 16.38
N MET A 402 15.44 29.58 15.22
CA MET A 402 16.27 28.38 15.03
C MET A 402 17.77 28.72 15.12
N SER A 403 18.20 29.84 14.55
CA SER A 403 19.60 30.28 14.66
C SER A 403 20.01 30.74 16.06
N GLU A 404 19.08 31.20 16.88
CA GLU A 404 19.29 31.58 18.28
C GLU A 404 19.27 30.35 19.23
N SER A 405 18.80 29.20 18.76
CA SER A 405 18.69 27.98 19.58
C SER A 405 20.03 27.27 19.73
N THR A 406 20.37 26.92 20.95
CA THR A 406 21.57 26.11 21.30
C THR A 406 21.27 24.61 21.30
N LEU A 407 20.03 24.20 21.00
CA LEU A 407 19.62 22.79 21.01
C LEU A 407 20.06 22.03 19.78
N PHE A 408 20.38 22.72 18.69
CA PHE A 408 20.74 22.13 17.41
C PHE A 408 22.15 22.54 17.02
N GLU A 409 22.95 21.59 16.62
CA GLU A 409 24.28 21.83 16.05
C GLU A 409 24.16 22.48 14.67
N HIS A 410 23.28 21.88 13.86
CA HIS A 410 22.90 22.37 12.53
C HIS A 410 21.39 22.30 12.38
N TRP A 411 20.83 23.25 11.65
CA TRP A 411 19.42 23.23 11.28
C TRP A 411 19.28 23.70 9.82
N SER A 412 18.29 23.18 9.14
CA SER A 412 17.96 23.60 7.79
C SER A 412 16.46 23.59 7.60
N ARG A 413 16.02 24.42 6.68
CA ARG A 413 14.66 24.46 6.23
C ARG A 413 14.63 24.05 4.76
N GLY A 414 13.79 23.10 4.42
CA GLY A 414 13.60 22.64 3.04
C GLY A 414 12.12 22.36 2.81
N ASN A 415 11.71 22.45 1.58
CA ASN A 415 10.39 21.99 1.17
C ASN A 415 10.38 20.47 0.99
N ASP A 416 11.53 19.91 0.62
CA ASP A 416 11.67 18.51 0.27
C ASP A 416 12.66 17.84 1.23
N LEU A 417 12.20 16.85 1.96
CA LEU A 417 13.05 15.98 2.75
C LEU A 417 13.56 14.84 1.86
N LEU A 418 14.81 14.45 2.02
CA LEU A 418 15.44 13.38 1.23
C LEU A 418 14.69 12.05 1.21
N PHE A 419 13.70 11.87 2.09
CA PHE A 419 12.95 10.62 2.24
C PHE A 419 11.45 10.73 1.97
N THR A 420 10.91 11.94 1.81
CA THR A 420 9.45 12.11 1.78
C THR A 420 8.92 12.85 0.57
N ASP A 421 9.67 13.83 0.02
CA ASP A 421 9.14 14.73 -0.99
C ASP A 421 10.12 14.97 -2.14
N PHE A 422 10.32 13.93 -2.95
CA PHE A 422 10.99 14.11 -4.23
C PHE A 422 10.01 14.66 -5.27
N ARG A 423 10.48 15.62 -6.07
CA ARG A 423 9.80 16.02 -7.29
C ARG A 423 10.26 15.15 -8.45
N PHE A 424 9.34 14.81 -9.32
CA PHE A 424 9.67 14.23 -10.60
C PHE A 424 9.94 15.38 -11.57
N ASP A 425 11.21 15.58 -11.89
CA ASP A 425 11.64 16.51 -12.94
C ASP A 425 12.20 15.71 -14.11
N SER A 426 12.23 16.32 -15.29
CA SER A 426 12.82 15.68 -16.45
C SER A 426 13.91 16.60 -17.01
N PHE A 427 15.08 16.02 -17.19
CA PHE A 427 16.25 16.74 -17.70
C PHE A 427 16.82 16.06 -18.95
N ALA A 428 17.47 16.83 -19.79
CA ALA A 428 18.23 16.34 -20.94
C ALA A 428 19.61 16.99 -20.99
N LEU A 429 20.63 16.24 -21.36
CA LEU A 429 21.96 16.80 -21.62
C LEU A 429 21.99 17.50 -23.01
N ASN A 430 21.44 16.82 -23.99
CA ASN A 430 21.24 17.33 -25.33
C ASN A 430 19.86 16.91 -25.82
N ARG A 431 18.93 17.86 -25.82
CA ARG A 431 17.52 17.61 -26.15
C ARG A 431 17.30 16.95 -27.50
N ALA A 432 18.15 17.28 -28.47
CA ALA A 432 18.02 16.76 -29.82
C ALA A 432 18.48 15.32 -29.99
N GLU A 433 19.41 14.85 -29.15
CA GLU A 433 20.04 13.53 -29.31
C GLU A 433 19.52 12.49 -28.31
N ASN A 434 19.30 12.86 -27.01
CA ASN A 434 19.10 11.90 -25.94
C ASN A 434 17.68 11.93 -25.34
N GLY A 435 16.84 12.90 -25.71
CA GLY A 435 15.52 13.08 -25.11
C GLY A 435 15.59 13.46 -23.62
N PHE A 436 14.42 13.53 -22.98
CA PHE A 436 14.30 13.78 -21.55
C PHE A 436 14.35 12.49 -20.74
N HIS A 437 15.14 12.48 -19.68
CA HIS A 437 15.15 11.41 -18.71
C HIS A 437 14.53 11.89 -17.39
N PRO A 438 13.59 11.13 -16.80
CA PRO A 438 13.00 11.47 -15.52
C PRO A 438 14.05 11.36 -14.41
N ALA A 439 14.04 12.30 -13.48
CA ALA A 439 14.86 12.30 -12.29
C ALA A 439 14.03 12.62 -11.05
N LEU A 440 14.43 12.06 -9.92
CA LEU A 440 13.95 12.50 -8.63
C LEU A 440 14.81 13.67 -8.18
N SER A 441 14.22 14.83 -7.97
CA SER A 441 14.91 16.03 -7.50
C SER A 441 14.47 16.40 -6.08
N ALA A 442 15.39 16.92 -5.29
CA ALA A 442 15.13 17.50 -3.98
C ALA A 442 15.73 18.91 -3.91
N HIS A 443 14.99 19.85 -3.33
CA HIS A 443 15.48 21.20 -3.07
C HIS A 443 16.16 21.26 -1.71
N LEU A 444 17.47 21.34 -1.72
CA LEU A 444 18.28 21.40 -0.52
C LEU A 444 18.96 22.77 -0.40
N THR A 445 19.22 23.20 0.82
CA THR A 445 20.01 24.38 1.13
C THR A 445 21.47 24.00 1.40
N THR A 446 22.38 24.98 1.44
CA THR A 446 23.77 24.75 1.88
C THR A 446 23.85 24.17 3.27
N HIS A 447 22.97 24.59 4.17
CA HIS A 447 22.85 24.04 5.53
C HIS A 447 22.38 22.59 5.54
N SER A 448 21.50 22.19 4.60
CA SER A 448 21.10 20.78 4.45
C SER A 448 22.28 19.90 4.08
N MET A 449 23.20 20.41 3.27
CA MET A 449 24.42 19.68 2.90
C MET A 449 25.30 19.37 4.11
N ALA A 450 25.41 20.31 5.04
CA ALA A 450 26.16 20.10 6.28
C ALA A 450 25.47 19.08 7.23
N ILE A 451 24.14 19.09 7.29
CA ILE A 451 23.37 18.14 8.12
C ILE A 451 23.54 16.72 7.62
N TYR A 452 23.41 16.53 6.29
CA TYR A 452 23.43 15.20 5.69
C TYR A 452 24.83 14.69 5.39
N ASP A 453 25.87 15.54 5.51
CA ASP A 453 27.29 15.21 5.28
C ASP A 453 27.52 14.38 4.01
N PHE A 454 27.07 14.92 2.87
CA PHE A 454 27.17 14.25 1.60
C PHE A 454 28.65 14.08 1.19
N GLN A 455 29.01 12.89 0.76
CA GLN A 455 30.34 12.62 0.23
C GLN A 455 30.46 13.17 -1.20
N LEU A 456 31.32 14.16 -1.35
CA LEU A 456 31.59 14.75 -2.65
C LEU A 456 32.60 13.89 -3.43
N VAL A 457 32.17 13.37 -4.59
CA VAL A 457 33.04 12.57 -5.47
C VAL A 457 33.79 13.45 -6.45
N GLU A 458 33.13 14.47 -7.01
CA GLU A 458 33.70 15.35 -8.02
C GLU A 458 33.04 16.75 -7.96
N GLY A 459 33.80 17.81 -8.23
CA GLY A 459 33.30 19.17 -8.21
C GLY A 459 33.36 19.83 -6.84
N ARG A 460 32.35 20.61 -6.49
CA ARG A 460 32.22 21.29 -5.19
C ARG A 460 30.78 21.37 -4.73
N LEU A 461 30.58 21.47 -3.43
CA LEU A 461 29.28 21.76 -2.86
C LEU A 461 28.88 23.23 -3.10
N TRP A 462 27.60 23.55 -2.93
CA TRP A 462 27.12 24.93 -3.01
C TRP A 462 27.74 25.81 -1.93
N ASN A 463 27.96 27.05 -2.30
CA ASN A 463 28.46 28.09 -1.41
C ASN A 463 27.58 29.33 -1.58
N ASP A 464 26.95 29.78 -0.51
CA ASP A 464 25.99 30.90 -0.51
C ASP A 464 26.60 32.17 -1.09
N SER A 465 27.89 32.46 -0.80
CA SER A 465 28.56 33.65 -1.29
C SER A 465 28.83 33.65 -2.80
N ILE A 466 28.92 32.48 -3.44
CA ILE A 466 29.30 32.32 -4.84
C ILE A 466 28.09 31.96 -5.71
N ASP A 467 27.13 31.20 -5.13
CA ASP A 467 26.03 30.56 -5.85
C ASP A 467 24.71 31.31 -5.68
N GLU A 468 24.66 32.38 -4.86
CA GLU A 468 23.45 33.16 -4.57
C GLU A 468 22.86 33.88 -5.80
N ALA A 469 23.62 34.03 -6.84
CA ALA A 469 23.12 34.65 -8.08
C ALA A 469 22.40 33.60 -8.94
N PHE A 470 21.10 33.38 -8.68
CA PHE A 470 20.19 32.87 -9.69
C PHE A 470 20.18 33.83 -10.88
N THR A 471 21.06 33.61 -11.82
CA THR A 471 20.89 34.28 -13.11
C THR A 471 19.60 33.72 -13.74
N LYS A 472 18.77 34.58 -14.28
CA LYS A 472 17.43 34.32 -14.83
C LYS A 472 17.31 33.06 -15.72
N ASN A 473 18.39 32.43 -16.14
CA ASN A 473 18.43 31.37 -17.13
C ASN A 473 19.33 30.17 -16.76
N SER A 474 19.91 30.11 -15.56
CA SER A 474 20.73 28.95 -15.17
C SER A 474 20.72 28.71 -13.68
N PHE A 475 20.59 27.45 -13.28
CA PHE A 475 20.73 27.01 -11.91
C PHE A 475 21.78 25.92 -11.84
N LYS A 476 22.42 25.80 -10.68
CA LYS A 476 23.44 24.79 -10.42
C LYS A 476 22.78 23.60 -9.71
N VAL A 477 23.08 22.41 -10.19
CA VAL A 477 22.55 21.17 -9.64
C VAL A 477 23.68 20.30 -9.13
N ILE A 478 23.41 19.52 -8.08
CA ILE A 478 24.25 18.43 -7.63
C ILE A 478 23.56 17.15 -8.07
N ILE A 479 24.30 16.27 -8.70
CA ILE A 479 23.80 15.00 -9.22
C ILE A 479 24.55 13.84 -8.58
N ASN A 480 23.91 12.69 -8.46
CA ASN A 480 24.58 11.47 -8.03
C ASN A 480 25.28 10.79 -9.23
N GLU A 481 26.14 9.82 -8.94
CA GLU A 481 26.90 9.07 -9.96
C GLU A 481 25.99 8.34 -10.96
N THR A 482 24.81 7.87 -10.50
CA THR A 482 23.82 7.24 -11.37
C THR A 482 23.27 8.22 -12.38
N ALA A 483 22.89 9.43 -11.96
CA ALA A 483 22.42 10.49 -12.86
C ALA A 483 23.54 10.90 -13.83
N LYS A 484 24.79 11.08 -13.36
CA LYS A 484 25.93 11.36 -14.24
C LYS A 484 26.03 10.33 -15.37
N ARG A 485 25.85 9.05 -15.05
CA ARG A 485 25.92 7.94 -16.03
C ARG A 485 24.72 7.93 -16.97
N VAL A 486 23.50 8.08 -16.43
CA VAL A 486 22.25 8.04 -17.23
C VAL A 486 22.19 9.20 -18.22
N TYR A 487 22.57 10.41 -17.78
CA TYR A 487 22.61 11.58 -18.64
C TYR A 487 23.84 11.64 -19.56
N GLY A 488 24.81 10.73 -19.40
CA GLY A 488 26.02 10.69 -20.22
C GLY A 488 26.97 11.88 -20.00
N ILE A 489 26.94 12.48 -18.80
CA ILE A 489 27.77 13.64 -18.45
C ILE A 489 29.24 13.21 -18.36
N LYS A 490 30.10 13.80 -19.19
CA LYS A 490 31.54 13.56 -19.24
C LYS A 490 32.32 14.60 -18.45
N ASP A 491 31.94 15.86 -18.58
CA ASP A 491 32.63 17.01 -17.96
C ASP A 491 31.59 17.86 -17.20
N ILE A 492 31.59 17.77 -15.86
CA ILE A 492 30.66 18.48 -14.99
C ILE A 492 30.76 20.02 -15.09
N THR A 493 31.85 20.56 -15.65
CA THR A 493 32.05 22.00 -15.79
C THR A 493 31.53 22.56 -17.11
N LYS A 494 31.42 21.72 -18.12
CA LYS A 494 31.02 22.10 -19.48
C LYS A 494 29.63 21.64 -19.87
N ASP A 495 29.28 20.43 -19.44
CA ASP A 495 27.99 19.82 -19.76
C ASP A 495 26.86 20.51 -19.00
N LYS A 496 25.78 20.87 -19.69
CA LYS A 496 24.63 21.59 -19.13
C LYS A 496 23.37 20.76 -19.30
N LEU A 497 22.67 20.48 -18.19
CA LEU A 497 21.34 19.89 -18.21
C LEU A 497 20.30 20.95 -18.59
N GLN A 498 19.38 20.58 -19.46
CA GLN A 498 18.22 21.37 -19.85
C GLN A 498 16.99 20.79 -19.15
N PRO A 499 16.18 21.61 -18.46
CA PRO A 499 14.94 21.21 -17.82
C PRO A 499 13.81 20.98 -18.81
#